data_8844a48db75130af62b4930f9f1dc1e9
#
_entry.id   8844a48db75130af62b4930f9f1dc1e9
#
_cell.length_a   1.000
_cell.length_b   1.000
_cell.length_c   1.000
_cell.angle_alpha   90.00
_cell.angle_beta   90.00
_cell.angle_gamma   90.00
#
_symmetry.space_group_name_H-M   'P 1'
#
loop_
_entity.id
_entity.type
_entity.pdbx_description
1 polymer ?
#
loop_
_entity_poly.entity_id
_entity_poly.type
_entity_poly.pdbx_seq_one_letter_code
_entity_poly.pdbx_strand_id
1 'polypeptide(L)'
;MNNRRMECGRGKGLGGSSLINGMCYIRGNAMDFDNWAKAPGLEDWSYLDCLPYFRKAETRDIGPNDYHGGDGPVSVTTPKAGNNELFHAMVEAGVQAGYPRTDDLNGYQQEGFGPMDRTVTPKGRRASTARGYLDQARSRPNLTIVTHALTDRIDFAGKRAVGVSYLKGDGNDLHTARARKEVLLCAGAIASPQILQRSGVGRRRC
;
A
#
# COMPACT_ATOMS: atom_id res chain seq x y z
N MET A 1 -9.80 -18.95 17.17
CA MET A 1 -8.55 -19.46 16.59
C MET A 1 -8.01 -20.72 17.28
N ASN A 2 -8.71 -21.24 18.23
CA ASN A 2 -8.42 -22.52 18.90
C ASN A 2 -6.96 -22.70 19.33
N ASN A 3 -6.36 -21.68 19.92
CA ASN A 3 -4.97 -21.64 20.40
C ASN A 3 -3.89 -21.95 19.33
N ARG A 4 -4.21 -21.90 18.03
CA ARG A 4 -3.21 -22.05 16.98
C ARG A 4 -2.34 -20.79 16.90
N ARG A 5 -1.05 -21.01 16.78
CA ARG A 5 -0.12 -19.95 16.37
C ARG A 5 -0.27 -19.73 14.85
N MET A 6 -0.42 -18.47 14.44
CA MET A 6 -0.44 -18.09 13.04
C MET A 6 0.67 -17.07 12.80
N GLU A 7 1.47 -17.30 11.78
CA GLU A 7 2.45 -16.33 11.34
C GLU A 7 1.75 -15.14 10.71
N CYS A 8 2.19 -13.93 11.07
CA CYS A 8 1.69 -12.69 10.52
C CYS A 8 2.89 -11.82 10.12
N GLY A 9 3.55 -12.23 9.03
CA GLY A 9 4.75 -11.57 8.52
C GLY A 9 4.49 -10.10 8.18
N ARG A 10 5.41 -9.23 8.60
CA ARG A 10 5.45 -7.81 8.25
C ARG A 10 6.84 -7.42 7.82
N GLY A 11 6.95 -6.62 6.78
CA GLY A 11 8.24 -6.09 6.33
C GLY A 11 8.81 -5.12 7.35
N LYS A 12 10.09 -5.30 7.69
CA LYS A 12 10.84 -4.41 8.57
C LYS A 12 12.00 -3.79 7.80
N GLY A 13 11.85 -2.55 7.42
CA GLY A 13 12.86 -1.80 6.66
C GLY A 13 12.22 -0.68 5.85
N LEU A 14 13.04 0.10 5.14
CA LEU A 14 12.57 1.16 4.24
C LEU A 14 11.74 0.56 3.12
N GLY A 15 10.45 0.89 3.08
CA GLY A 15 9.47 0.29 2.17
C GLY A 15 8.48 -0.65 2.85
N GLY A 16 8.68 -0.98 4.15
CA GLY A 16 7.72 -1.79 4.92
C GLY A 16 7.38 -3.12 4.26
N SER A 17 6.12 -3.51 4.27
CA SER A 17 5.67 -4.80 3.71
C SER A 17 5.76 -4.90 2.19
N SER A 18 6.01 -3.80 1.46
CA SER A 18 6.34 -3.87 0.04
C SER A 18 7.66 -4.60 -0.26
N LEU A 19 8.50 -4.80 0.77
CA LEU A 19 9.73 -5.58 0.66
C LEU A 19 9.51 -7.09 0.60
N ILE A 20 8.40 -7.58 1.14
CA ILE A 20 8.13 -9.03 1.32
C ILE A 20 6.80 -9.50 0.73
N ASN A 21 5.95 -8.60 0.21
CA ASN A 21 4.67 -8.97 -0.39
C ASN A 21 4.86 -9.81 -1.66
N GLY A 22 3.77 -10.43 -2.15
CA GLY A 22 3.78 -11.22 -3.40
C GLY A 22 3.83 -10.38 -4.68
N MET A 23 3.99 -9.06 -4.57
CA MET A 23 4.04 -8.10 -5.69
C MET A 23 2.76 -8.05 -6.54
N CYS A 24 1.69 -8.71 -6.14
CA CYS A 24 0.42 -8.60 -6.83
C CYS A 24 -0.07 -7.14 -6.79
N TYR A 25 -0.35 -6.59 -7.96
CA TYR A 25 -0.89 -5.24 -8.09
C TYR A 25 -2.35 -5.32 -8.50
N ILE A 26 -3.22 -5.15 -7.53
CA ILE A 26 -4.67 -5.20 -7.70
C ILE A 26 -5.31 -4.06 -6.92
N ARG A 27 -6.27 -3.41 -7.51
CA ARG A 27 -7.08 -2.36 -6.89
C ARG A 27 -8.33 -2.96 -6.27
N GLY A 28 -8.95 -2.24 -5.32
CA GLY A 28 -10.31 -2.55 -4.89
C GLY A 28 -11.30 -2.45 -6.03
N ASN A 29 -12.42 -3.17 -5.91
CA ASN A 29 -13.50 -3.06 -6.87
C ASN A 29 -14.10 -1.64 -6.85
N ALA A 30 -14.53 -1.14 -8.01
CA ALA A 30 -15.12 0.19 -8.12
C ALA A 30 -16.29 0.40 -7.13
N MET A 31 -17.13 -0.63 -6.95
CA MET A 31 -18.26 -0.59 -6.03
C MET A 31 -17.87 -0.43 -4.56
N ASP A 32 -16.66 -0.89 -4.16
CA ASP A 32 -16.19 -0.69 -2.77
C ASP A 32 -15.95 0.79 -2.49
N PHE A 33 -15.33 1.50 -3.43
CA PHE A 33 -15.09 2.95 -3.33
C PHE A 33 -16.41 3.72 -3.40
N ASP A 34 -17.31 3.37 -4.31
CA ASP A 34 -18.62 3.99 -4.43
C ASP A 34 -19.49 3.76 -3.17
N ASN A 35 -19.30 2.62 -2.49
CA ASN A 35 -19.93 2.38 -1.19
C ASN A 35 -19.29 3.23 -0.08
N TRP A 36 -17.98 3.47 -0.12
CA TRP A 36 -17.34 4.41 0.83
C TRP A 36 -17.87 5.82 0.65
N ALA A 37 -18.02 6.29 -0.59
CA ALA A 37 -18.52 7.63 -0.90
C ALA A 37 -19.95 7.89 -0.37
N LYS A 38 -20.71 6.85 -0.03
CA LYS A 38 -22.05 6.99 0.61
C LYS A 38 -21.97 7.34 2.09
N ALA A 39 -20.81 7.18 2.74
CA ALA A 39 -20.67 7.47 4.16
C ALA A 39 -20.37 8.97 4.38
N PRO A 40 -20.98 9.60 5.40
CA PRO A 40 -20.77 11.02 5.69
C PRO A 40 -19.29 11.36 5.88
N GLY A 41 -18.79 12.36 5.16
CA GLY A 41 -17.40 12.80 5.18
C GLY A 41 -16.46 12.02 4.27
N LEU A 42 -16.99 11.10 3.44
CA LEU A 42 -16.24 10.33 2.46
C LEU A 42 -16.75 10.54 1.01
N GLU A 43 -17.49 11.61 0.76
CA GLU A 43 -18.16 11.88 -0.52
C GLU A 43 -17.17 11.93 -1.69
N ASP A 44 -15.91 12.37 -1.45
CA ASP A 44 -14.82 12.46 -2.44
C ASP A 44 -14.04 11.16 -2.61
N TRP A 45 -14.57 10.01 -2.13
CA TRP A 45 -13.91 8.71 -2.19
C TRP A 45 -14.58 7.73 -3.16
N SER A 46 -15.36 8.22 -4.13
CA SER A 46 -15.86 7.37 -5.19
C SER A 46 -14.72 6.79 -6.03
N TYR A 47 -14.99 5.73 -6.79
CA TYR A 47 -13.98 5.15 -7.67
C TYR A 47 -13.41 6.17 -8.66
N LEU A 48 -14.28 7.02 -9.24
CA LEU A 48 -13.86 8.04 -10.20
C LEU A 48 -13.00 9.12 -9.53
N ASP A 49 -13.26 9.48 -8.28
CA ASP A 49 -12.43 10.42 -7.53
C ASP A 49 -11.07 9.83 -7.18
N CYS A 50 -11.01 8.52 -6.91
CA CYS A 50 -9.78 7.81 -6.59
C CYS A 50 -8.93 7.45 -7.82
N LEU A 51 -9.55 7.25 -8.98
CA LEU A 51 -8.88 6.80 -10.21
C LEU A 51 -7.70 7.68 -10.65
N PRO A 52 -7.78 9.03 -10.60
CA PRO A 52 -6.64 9.89 -10.94
C PRO A 52 -5.42 9.64 -10.05
N TYR A 53 -5.63 9.27 -8.78
CA TYR A 53 -4.54 8.96 -7.84
C TYR A 53 -3.93 7.59 -8.11
N PHE A 54 -4.72 6.59 -8.50
CA PHE A 54 -4.20 5.31 -8.97
C PHE A 54 -3.32 5.50 -10.21
N ARG A 55 -3.80 6.25 -11.19
CA ARG A 55 -3.03 6.58 -12.41
C ARG A 55 -1.75 7.34 -12.08
N LYS A 56 -1.81 8.33 -11.19
CA LYS A 56 -0.65 9.12 -10.74
C LYS A 56 0.40 8.28 -10.01
N ALA A 57 0.00 7.19 -9.37
CA ALA A 57 0.90 6.37 -8.58
C ALA A 57 1.75 5.39 -9.38
N GLU A 58 1.37 5.05 -10.63
CA GLU A 58 1.98 3.96 -11.37
C GLU A 58 2.57 4.35 -12.72
N THR A 59 3.54 3.56 -13.13
CA THR A 59 4.01 3.46 -14.53
C THR A 59 3.80 2.04 -15.00
N ARG A 60 2.82 1.81 -15.86
CA ARG A 60 2.54 0.49 -16.45
C ARG A 60 3.40 0.26 -17.68
N ASP A 61 4.00 -0.91 -17.82
CA ASP A 61 4.96 -1.24 -18.89
C ASP A 61 4.32 -1.31 -20.29
N ILE A 62 3.04 -1.59 -20.39
CA ILE A 62 2.29 -1.60 -21.65
C ILE A 62 1.64 -0.25 -22.00
N GLY A 63 1.98 0.78 -21.22
CA GLY A 63 1.55 2.15 -21.44
C GLY A 63 0.30 2.58 -20.69
N PRO A 64 0.02 3.91 -20.67
CA PRO A 64 -1.15 4.49 -20.03
C PRO A 64 -2.42 4.27 -20.84
N ASN A 65 -3.56 4.29 -20.14
CA ASN A 65 -4.90 4.33 -20.73
C ASN A 65 -5.87 5.03 -19.76
N ASP A 66 -7.18 4.89 -19.95
CA ASP A 66 -8.17 5.53 -19.07
C ASP A 66 -8.06 5.07 -17.61
N TYR A 67 -7.58 3.86 -17.37
CA TYR A 67 -7.43 3.28 -16.02
C TYR A 67 -6.01 3.32 -15.50
N HIS A 68 -5.01 3.41 -16.33
CA HIS A 68 -3.60 3.23 -15.99
C HIS A 68 -2.75 4.47 -16.23
N GLY A 69 -1.71 4.62 -15.39
CA GLY A 69 -0.71 5.68 -15.52
C GLY A 69 0.56 5.23 -16.25
N GLY A 70 1.34 6.21 -16.72
CA GLY A 70 2.57 5.98 -17.48
C GLY A 70 3.80 6.68 -16.94
N ASP A 71 3.69 7.50 -15.88
CA ASP A 71 4.76 8.35 -15.35
C ASP A 71 4.85 8.37 -13.81
N GLY A 72 4.07 7.51 -13.15
CA GLY A 72 4.07 7.41 -11.70
C GLY A 72 5.27 6.65 -11.13
N PRO A 73 5.52 6.77 -9.82
CA PRO A 73 6.73 6.25 -9.19
C PRO A 73 6.79 4.73 -9.05
N VAL A 74 5.64 4.04 -9.11
CA VAL A 74 5.57 2.59 -8.94
C VAL A 74 5.58 1.90 -10.31
N SER A 75 6.63 1.15 -10.60
CA SER A 75 6.67 0.33 -11.82
C SER A 75 5.70 -0.84 -11.69
N VAL A 76 4.82 -0.98 -12.67
CA VAL A 76 3.85 -2.06 -12.79
C VAL A 76 4.12 -2.80 -14.10
N THR A 77 4.27 -4.11 -14.03
CA THR A 77 4.50 -4.97 -15.19
C THR A 77 3.33 -5.90 -15.37
N THR A 78 2.76 -5.92 -16.56
CA THR A 78 1.73 -6.89 -16.97
C THR A 78 2.43 -8.16 -17.42
N PRO A 79 2.17 -9.32 -16.78
CA PRO A 79 2.79 -10.58 -17.21
C PRO A 79 2.36 -10.91 -18.63
N LYS A 80 3.33 -11.11 -19.51
CA LYS A 80 3.05 -11.73 -20.81
C LYS A 80 2.88 -13.21 -20.55
N ALA A 81 1.71 -13.74 -20.89
CA ALA A 81 1.41 -15.17 -20.71
C ALA A 81 2.44 -16.05 -21.40
N GLY A 82 2.97 -15.60 -22.54
CA GLY A 82 4.02 -16.29 -23.28
C GLY A 82 3.64 -17.74 -23.52
N ASN A 83 4.58 -18.64 -23.24
CA ASN A 83 4.38 -20.10 -23.39
C ASN A 83 3.97 -20.78 -22.07
N ASN A 84 3.35 -20.07 -21.11
CA ASN A 84 2.91 -20.68 -19.87
C ASN A 84 1.56 -21.39 -20.08
N GLU A 85 1.64 -22.67 -20.42
CA GLU A 85 0.47 -23.52 -20.70
C GLU A 85 -0.48 -23.63 -19.50
N LEU A 86 0.06 -23.66 -18.26
CA LEU A 86 -0.76 -23.72 -17.05
C LEU A 86 -1.57 -22.44 -16.84
N PHE A 87 -1.00 -21.30 -17.18
CA PHE A 87 -1.74 -20.03 -17.13
C PHE A 87 -2.90 -20.03 -18.12
N HIS A 88 -2.65 -20.44 -19.36
CA HIS A 88 -3.69 -20.52 -20.39
C HIS A 88 -4.78 -21.53 -19.99
N ALA A 89 -4.38 -22.72 -19.52
CA ALA A 89 -5.33 -23.73 -19.06
C ALA A 89 -6.21 -23.23 -17.89
N MET A 90 -5.64 -22.46 -16.96
CA MET A 90 -6.40 -21.89 -15.83
C MET A 90 -7.42 -20.85 -16.31
N VAL A 91 -7.04 -19.98 -17.24
CA VAL A 91 -7.95 -18.98 -17.82
C VAL A 91 -9.08 -19.67 -18.58
N GLU A 92 -8.76 -20.68 -19.40
CA GLU A 92 -9.77 -21.45 -20.14
C GLU A 92 -10.71 -22.23 -19.22
N ALA A 93 -10.19 -22.84 -18.15
CA ALA A 93 -11.00 -23.50 -17.15
C ALA A 93 -11.99 -22.53 -16.47
N GLY A 94 -11.55 -21.31 -16.17
CA GLY A 94 -12.42 -20.27 -15.64
C GLY A 94 -13.54 -19.90 -16.60
N VAL A 95 -13.23 -19.75 -17.89
CA VAL A 95 -14.22 -19.46 -18.92
C VAL A 95 -15.20 -20.62 -19.08
N GLN A 96 -14.73 -21.86 -19.10
CA GLN A 96 -15.60 -23.06 -19.15
C GLN A 96 -16.51 -23.17 -17.93
N ALA A 97 -16.06 -22.66 -16.76
CA ALA A 97 -16.88 -22.59 -15.55
C ALA A 97 -17.89 -21.42 -15.55
N GLY A 98 -17.96 -20.63 -16.63
CA GLY A 98 -18.91 -19.53 -16.78
C GLY A 98 -18.41 -18.18 -16.29
N TYR A 99 -17.13 -18.05 -15.94
CA TYR A 99 -16.56 -16.76 -15.59
C TYR A 99 -16.05 -15.99 -16.81
N PRO A 100 -16.10 -14.66 -16.82
CA PRO A 100 -15.59 -13.89 -17.93
C PRO A 100 -14.06 -13.97 -18.04
N ARG A 101 -13.55 -13.84 -19.26
CA ARG A 101 -12.15 -13.53 -19.50
C ARG A 101 -11.97 -12.01 -19.37
N THR A 102 -10.89 -11.59 -18.76
CA THR A 102 -10.46 -10.18 -18.75
C THR A 102 -8.97 -10.08 -19.08
N ASP A 103 -8.61 -9.04 -19.83
CA ASP A 103 -7.20 -8.74 -20.11
C ASP A 103 -6.59 -7.77 -19.11
N ASP A 104 -7.43 -7.21 -18.21
CA ASP A 104 -7.04 -6.19 -17.24
C ASP A 104 -7.91 -6.24 -15.99
N LEU A 105 -7.37 -6.82 -14.92
CA LEU A 105 -8.03 -6.90 -13.60
C LEU A 105 -8.13 -5.55 -12.87
N ASN A 106 -7.49 -4.50 -13.38
CA ASN A 106 -7.55 -3.14 -12.86
C ASN A 106 -8.24 -2.15 -13.81
N GLY A 107 -8.75 -2.65 -14.94
CA GLY A 107 -9.44 -1.88 -15.96
C GLY A 107 -10.96 -1.82 -15.77
N TYR A 108 -11.68 -1.69 -16.88
CA TYR A 108 -13.14 -1.61 -16.90
C TYR A 108 -13.81 -2.86 -16.31
N GLN A 109 -13.32 -4.04 -16.68
CA GLN A 109 -13.84 -5.32 -16.20
C GLN A 109 -12.88 -5.93 -15.21
N GLN A 110 -13.09 -5.64 -13.93
CA GLN A 110 -12.21 -6.10 -12.84
C GLN A 110 -12.44 -7.57 -12.46
N GLU A 111 -13.61 -8.12 -12.78
CA GLU A 111 -13.96 -9.50 -12.46
C GLU A 111 -13.69 -10.42 -13.64
N GLY A 112 -13.10 -11.58 -13.37
CA GLY A 112 -12.81 -12.57 -14.39
C GLY A 112 -11.47 -13.25 -14.22
N PHE A 113 -11.09 -14.01 -15.25
CA PHE A 113 -9.80 -14.70 -15.34
C PHE A 113 -8.90 -13.98 -16.36
N GLY A 114 -7.72 -13.61 -15.94
CA GLY A 114 -6.78 -12.87 -16.77
C GLY A 114 -5.44 -12.62 -16.10
N PRO A 115 -4.52 -11.88 -16.75
CA PRO A 115 -3.21 -11.57 -16.21
C PRO A 115 -3.33 -10.63 -15.01
N MET A 116 -2.60 -10.93 -13.94
CA MET A 116 -2.51 -10.06 -12.78
C MET A 116 -1.23 -9.24 -12.85
N ASP A 117 -1.39 -7.93 -12.89
CA ASP A 117 -0.29 -6.97 -12.85
C ASP A 117 0.58 -7.15 -11.59
N ARG A 118 1.86 -6.80 -11.72
CA ARG A 118 2.84 -6.95 -10.63
C ARG A 118 3.65 -5.69 -10.43
N THR A 119 3.93 -5.37 -9.16
CA THR A 119 4.89 -4.32 -8.79
C THR A 119 6.32 -4.78 -9.02
N VAL A 120 6.69 -4.86 -10.29
CA VAL A 120 8.00 -5.30 -10.77
C VAL A 120 8.52 -4.27 -11.78
N THR A 121 9.81 -3.97 -11.72
CA THR A 121 10.45 -3.10 -12.71
C THR A 121 10.67 -3.84 -14.04
N PRO A 122 10.88 -3.14 -15.18
CA PRO A 122 11.19 -3.78 -16.45
C PRO A 122 12.45 -4.68 -16.42
N LYS A 123 13.32 -4.49 -15.43
CA LYS A 123 14.52 -5.33 -15.18
C LYS A 123 14.25 -6.52 -14.26
N GLY A 124 12.99 -6.86 -14.00
CA GLY A 124 12.61 -8.00 -13.16
C GLY A 124 12.83 -7.81 -11.65
N ARG A 125 13.05 -6.59 -11.18
CA ARG A 125 13.27 -6.31 -9.75
C ARG A 125 11.98 -5.86 -9.10
N ARG A 126 11.78 -6.22 -7.82
CA ARG A 126 10.68 -5.73 -6.98
C ARG A 126 10.62 -4.19 -6.98
N ALA A 127 9.49 -3.61 -7.33
CA ALA A 127 9.20 -2.17 -7.22
C ALA A 127 8.62 -1.88 -5.82
N SER A 128 9.47 -1.94 -4.78
CA SER A 128 9.05 -1.55 -3.43
C SER A 128 8.76 -0.06 -3.34
N THR A 129 7.99 0.36 -2.33
CA THR A 129 7.71 1.78 -2.10
C THR A 129 8.98 2.59 -1.79
N ALA A 130 10.01 1.97 -1.20
CA ALA A 130 11.30 2.62 -1.05
C ALA A 130 11.91 2.95 -2.42
N ARG A 131 11.90 2.02 -3.35
CA ARG A 131 12.43 2.22 -4.71
C ARG A 131 11.59 3.22 -5.51
N GLY A 132 10.27 3.09 -5.44
CA GLY A 132 9.36 3.98 -6.18
C GLY A 132 9.36 5.40 -5.66
N TYR A 133 9.23 5.59 -4.36
CA TYR A 133 9.06 6.92 -3.77
C TYR A 133 10.31 7.45 -3.08
N LEU A 134 10.91 6.66 -2.17
CA LEU A 134 11.96 7.16 -1.31
C LEU A 134 13.26 7.44 -2.06
N ASP A 135 13.65 6.56 -2.99
CA ASP A 135 14.90 6.73 -3.74
C ASP A 135 14.89 8.01 -4.57
N GLN A 136 13.73 8.41 -5.09
CA GLN A 136 13.55 9.68 -5.81
C GLN A 136 13.62 10.93 -4.90
N ALA A 137 13.37 10.76 -3.61
CA ALA A 137 13.33 11.85 -2.65
C ALA A 137 14.58 11.94 -1.76
N ARG A 138 15.49 10.96 -1.79
CA ARG A 138 16.64 10.86 -0.87
C ARG A 138 17.55 12.10 -0.89
N SER A 139 17.70 12.75 -2.03
CA SER A 139 18.56 13.93 -2.20
C SER A 139 17.90 15.24 -1.76
N ARG A 140 16.62 15.20 -1.36
CA ARG A 140 15.91 16.42 -0.95
C ARG A 140 16.44 16.92 0.39
N PRO A 141 16.86 18.19 0.52
CA PRO A 141 17.46 18.73 1.74
C PRO A 141 16.46 18.81 2.91
N ASN A 142 15.17 18.77 2.62
CA ASN A 142 14.10 18.81 3.62
C ASN A 142 13.61 17.41 4.06
N LEU A 143 14.26 16.34 3.61
CA LEU A 143 13.93 14.97 4.00
C LEU A 143 14.97 14.44 5.01
N THR A 144 14.53 14.11 6.21
CA THR A 144 15.32 13.40 7.20
C THR A 144 14.77 11.98 7.39
N ILE A 145 15.63 10.97 7.25
CA ILE A 145 15.26 9.56 7.44
C ILE A 145 15.97 9.07 8.69
N VAL A 146 15.18 8.61 9.67
CA VAL A 146 15.70 8.00 10.90
C VAL A 146 15.35 6.52 10.88
N THR A 147 16.38 5.68 10.83
CA THR A 147 16.25 4.22 10.90
C THR A 147 16.62 3.70 12.28
N HIS A 148 16.32 2.40 12.54
CA HIS A 148 16.52 1.80 13.88
C HIS A 148 15.83 2.61 14.97
N ALA A 149 14.65 3.14 14.65
CA ALA A 149 13.82 3.96 15.51
C ALA A 149 12.48 3.26 15.74
N LEU A 150 12.25 2.81 16.97
CA LEU A 150 10.97 2.20 17.36
C LEU A 150 10.05 3.31 17.88
N THR A 151 9.00 3.61 17.14
CA THR A 151 7.99 4.59 17.56
C THR A 151 7.32 4.11 18.84
N ASP A 152 7.42 4.92 19.90
CA ASP A 152 6.77 4.67 21.18
C ASP A 152 5.35 5.20 21.19
N ARG A 153 5.17 6.49 20.88
CA ARG A 153 3.86 7.15 20.87
C ARG A 153 3.86 8.40 20.00
N ILE A 154 2.66 8.88 19.72
CA ILE A 154 2.41 10.24 19.21
C ILE A 154 2.26 11.15 20.41
N ASP A 155 2.93 12.30 20.39
CA ASP A 155 2.85 13.31 21.44
C ASP A 155 1.71 14.28 21.10
N PHE A 156 0.81 14.52 22.07
CA PHE A 156 -0.34 15.40 21.93
C PHE A 156 -0.23 16.61 22.84
N ALA A 157 -0.62 17.80 22.35
CA ALA A 157 -0.95 18.97 23.12
C ALA A 157 -2.49 19.16 23.05
N GLY A 158 -3.20 18.74 24.09
CA GLY A 158 -4.66 18.61 24.05
C GLY A 158 -5.10 17.58 22.99
N LYS A 159 -5.82 18.03 21.95
CA LYS A 159 -6.26 17.17 20.83
C LYS A 159 -5.35 17.26 19.58
N ARG A 160 -4.31 18.08 19.62
CA ARG A 160 -3.40 18.28 18.48
C ARG A 160 -2.18 17.37 18.60
N ALA A 161 -1.89 16.59 17.55
CA ALA A 161 -0.61 15.87 17.43
C ALA A 161 0.52 16.89 17.17
N VAL A 162 1.54 16.89 18.04
CA VAL A 162 2.65 17.85 18.02
C VAL A 162 4.01 17.20 17.78
N GLY A 163 4.06 15.88 17.71
CA GLY A 163 5.30 15.15 17.47
C GLY A 163 5.16 13.66 17.65
N VAL A 164 6.29 12.99 17.64
CA VAL A 164 6.41 11.56 17.94
C VAL A 164 7.60 11.33 18.86
N SER A 165 7.42 10.45 19.84
CA SER A 165 8.50 9.92 20.67
C SER A 165 8.88 8.53 20.16
N TYR A 166 10.19 8.27 20.06
CA TYR A 166 10.71 6.99 19.57
C TYR A 166 11.99 6.58 20.31
N LEU A 167 12.20 5.29 20.41
CA LEU A 167 13.38 4.68 21.01
C LEU A 167 14.40 4.36 19.92
N LYS A 168 15.69 4.64 20.18
CA LYS A 168 16.78 4.40 19.24
C LYS A 168 17.78 3.41 19.82
N GLY A 169 18.49 2.71 18.95
CA GLY A 169 19.50 1.73 19.34
C GLY A 169 18.91 0.51 20.03
N ASP A 170 19.38 0.18 21.21
CA ASP A 170 18.96 -0.94 22.05
C ASP A 170 17.62 -0.72 22.80
N GLY A 171 16.95 0.41 22.55
CA GLY A 171 15.64 0.71 23.08
C GLY A 171 15.62 1.51 24.38
N ASN A 172 16.76 2.00 24.86
CA ASN A 172 16.86 2.77 26.10
C ASN A 172 16.96 4.29 25.87
N ASP A 173 17.23 4.72 24.65
CA ASP A 173 17.45 6.13 24.30
C ASP A 173 16.18 6.73 23.68
N LEU A 174 15.44 7.52 24.48
CA LEU A 174 14.20 8.16 24.07
C LEU A 174 14.48 9.48 23.35
N HIS A 175 14.05 9.56 22.12
CA HIS A 175 14.13 10.75 21.27
C HIS A 175 12.74 11.29 20.96
N THR A 176 12.68 12.57 20.60
CA THR A 176 11.44 13.22 20.16
C THR A 176 11.67 13.97 18.85
N ALA A 177 10.75 13.79 17.90
CA ALA A 177 10.68 14.60 16.71
C ALA A 177 9.39 15.44 16.73
N ARG A 178 9.53 16.77 16.65
CA ARG A 178 8.39 17.70 16.68
C ARG A 178 7.78 17.89 15.30
N ALA A 179 6.46 17.91 15.23
CA ALA A 179 5.71 18.20 14.02
C ALA A 179 5.21 19.66 14.02
N ARG A 180 5.50 20.40 12.95
CA ARG A 180 5.01 21.76 12.76
C ARG A 180 3.59 21.80 12.19
N LYS A 181 3.27 20.86 11.31
CA LYS A 181 1.98 20.78 10.62
C LYS A 181 1.17 19.57 11.13
N GLU A 182 1.65 18.36 10.87
CA GLU A 182 0.91 17.12 11.13
C GLU A 182 1.85 15.94 11.35
N VAL A 183 1.30 14.84 11.85
CA VAL A 183 1.95 13.53 11.98
C VAL A 183 1.18 12.55 11.09
N LEU A 184 1.86 11.96 10.12
CA LEU A 184 1.32 10.91 9.26
C LEU A 184 1.68 9.53 9.84
N LEU A 185 0.67 8.82 10.33
CA LEU A 185 0.85 7.50 10.94
C LEU A 185 0.66 6.40 9.88
N CYS A 186 1.76 5.88 9.34
CA CYS A 186 1.79 4.86 8.30
C CYS A 186 2.47 3.56 8.76
N ALA A 187 2.23 3.13 10.01
CA ALA A 187 2.89 1.97 10.61
C ALA A 187 2.25 0.62 10.26
N GLY A 188 1.26 0.62 9.37
CA GLY A 188 0.53 -0.56 8.92
C GLY A 188 -0.68 -0.91 9.80
N ALA A 189 -1.46 -1.90 9.38
CA ALA A 189 -2.77 -2.22 9.94
C ALA A 189 -2.72 -2.66 11.43
N ILE A 190 -1.60 -3.21 11.89
CA ILE A 190 -1.44 -3.66 13.27
C ILE A 190 -0.77 -2.58 14.13
N ALA A 191 0.34 -2.01 13.66
CA ALA A 191 1.12 -1.09 14.49
C ALA A 191 0.49 0.31 14.59
N SER A 192 -0.25 0.78 13.57
CA SER A 192 -0.90 2.09 13.65
C SER A 192 -1.95 2.17 14.78
N PRO A 193 -2.91 1.23 14.91
CA PRO A 193 -3.82 1.23 16.05
C PRO A 193 -3.10 1.04 17.40
N GLN A 194 -2.05 0.21 17.43
CA GLN A 194 -1.25 0.02 18.65
C GLN A 194 -0.58 1.32 19.11
N ILE A 195 0.03 2.07 18.19
CA ILE A 195 0.65 3.37 18.49
C ILE A 195 -0.40 4.36 18.98
N LEU A 196 -1.60 4.42 18.34
CA LEU A 196 -2.69 5.28 18.78
C LEU A 196 -3.13 4.96 20.21
N GLN A 197 -3.32 3.67 20.54
CA GLN A 197 -3.70 3.25 21.89
C GLN A 197 -2.61 3.61 22.91
N ARG A 198 -1.33 3.39 22.61
CA ARG A 198 -0.20 3.81 23.45
C ARG A 198 -0.13 5.32 23.63
N SER A 199 -0.63 6.08 22.66
CA SER A 199 -0.72 7.54 22.68
C SER A 199 -1.95 8.07 23.44
N GLY A 200 -2.80 7.18 24.01
CA GLY A 200 -3.99 7.53 24.74
C GLY A 200 -5.23 7.78 23.86
N VAL A 201 -5.16 7.42 22.57
CA VAL A 201 -6.30 7.54 21.64
C VAL A 201 -7.05 6.22 21.57
N GLY A 202 -8.37 6.26 21.83
CA GLY A 202 -9.25 5.10 21.80
C GLY A 202 -10.01 4.90 23.12
N ARG A 203 -10.82 3.84 23.18
CA ARG A 203 -11.54 3.49 24.43
C ARG A 203 -10.53 3.00 25.47
N ARG A 204 -10.46 3.69 26.60
CA ARG A 204 -9.85 3.12 27.81
C ARG A 204 -10.72 1.94 28.25
N ARG A 205 -10.30 0.72 27.95
CA ARG A 205 -10.73 -0.43 28.75
C ARG A 205 -9.60 -0.66 29.75
N CYS A 206 -9.92 -0.40 30.99
CA CYS A 206 -9.11 -0.85 32.14
C CYS A 206 -9.09 -2.37 32.14
#